data_910aaa5e1c890307610edcea8dab02ae
#
_entry.id   910aaa5e1c890307610edcea8dab02ae
#
_cell.length_a   1.000
_cell.length_b   1.000
_cell.length_c   1.000
_cell.angle_alpha   90.00
_cell.angle_beta   90.00
_cell.angle_gamma   90.00
#
_symmetry.space_group_name_H-M   'P 1'
#
loop_
_entity.id
_entity.type
_entity.pdbx_description
1 polymer ?
#
loop_
_entity_poly.entity_id
_entity_poly.type
_entity_poly.pdbx_seq_one_letter_code
_entity_poly.pdbx_strand_id
1 'polypeptide(L)'
;MERIDEHVNYNCIYADADVVRKQYAENKEEWEAVIDFFRTADLCSLQTGKHVLTSNGTFASVQRYVTRESGEFEAHRKYIDVQYVVSGKEVIELAERNDLRTETMPYDQDKDIEFYSSAENFSRLHMKAGDSAVFFPSDAHKPCLSDGERADVVKIVVKIPLRRSI
;
A
#
# COMPACT_ATOMS: atom_id res chain seq x y z
N MET A 1 26.80 17.71 3.81
CA MET A 1 26.62 16.34 3.28
C MET A 1 26.10 15.49 4.43
N GLU A 2 24.79 15.54 4.63
CA GLU A 2 24.12 14.78 5.72
C GLU A 2 24.20 13.30 5.41
N ARG A 3 24.54 12.52 6.44
CA ARG A 3 24.58 11.07 6.35
C ARG A 3 23.16 10.56 6.06
N ILE A 4 22.98 9.91 4.93
CA ILE A 4 21.84 9.02 4.72
C ILE A 4 22.03 7.90 5.75
N ASP A 5 21.07 7.75 6.63
CA ASP A 5 21.09 6.71 7.65
C ASP A 5 21.17 5.34 6.95
N GLU A 6 22.28 4.64 7.12
CA GLU A 6 22.60 3.38 6.40
C GLU A 6 21.70 2.18 6.77
N HIS A 7 20.63 2.41 7.56
CA HIS A 7 19.84 1.32 8.15
C HIS A 7 18.40 1.18 7.63
N VAL A 8 17.92 2.06 6.77
CA VAL A 8 16.59 1.90 6.17
C VAL A 8 16.76 1.54 4.69
N ASN A 9 16.54 0.28 4.39
CA ASN A 9 16.53 -0.21 3.01
C ASN A 9 15.15 0.09 2.41
N TYR A 10 15.08 1.00 1.44
CA TYR A 10 13.87 1.31 0.69
C TYR A 10 13.96 0.65 -0.68
N ASN A 11 13.25 -0.45 -0.85
CA ASN A 11 13.22 -1.17 -2.10
C ASN A 11 11.79 -1.13 -2.67
N CYS A 12 11.58 -0.46 -3.79
CA CYS A 12 10.28 -0.44 -4.46
C CYS A 12 10.14 -1.68 -5.35
N ILE A 13 9.26 -2.58 -4.96
CA ILE A 13 8.98 -3.83 -5.68
C ILE A 13 8.00 -3.59 -6.83
N TYR A 14 7.02 -2.70 -6.64
CA TYR A 14 6.01 -2.39 -7.65
C TYR A 14 5.61 -0.92 -7.61
N ALA A 15 5.66 -0.28 -8.76
CA ALA A 15 4.99 0.99 -9.04
C ALA A 15 4.92 1.20 -10.56
N ASP A 16 3.81 1.76 -11.04
CA ASP A 16 3.76 2.33 -12.39
C ASP A 16 4.44 3.69 -12.39
N ALA A 17 5.65 3.75 -12.95
CA ALA A 17 6.49 4.95 -12.90
C ALA A 17 5.88 6.16 -13.61
N ASP A 18 5.12 5.96 -14.68
CA ASP A 18 4.48 7.06 -15.41
C ASP A 18 3.29 7.61 -14.62
N VAL A 19 2.51 6.72 -13.99
CA VAL A 19 1.40 7.13 -13.12
C VAL A 19 1.93 7.82 -11.87
N VAL A 20 2.98 7.29 -11.23
CA VAL A 20 3.65 7.95 -10.07
C VAL A 20 4.09 9.36 -10.46
N ARG A 21 4.79 9.53 -11.58
CA ARG A 21 5.28 10.83 -12.03
C ARG A 21 4.14 11.83 -12.25
N LYS A 22 3.04 11.39 -12.89
CA LYS A 22 1.86 12.21 -13.11
C LYS A 22 1.21 12.61 -11.79
N GLN A 23 0.98 11.66 -10.91
CA GLN A 23 0.37 11.89 -9.61
C GLN A 23 1.23 12.78 -8.71
N TYR A 24 2.56 12.60 -8.74
CA TYR A 24 3.47 13.49 -8.03
C TYR A 24 3.37 14.93 -8.52
N ALA A 25 3.29 15.15 -9.84
CA ALA A 25 3.14 16.49 -10.40
C ALA A 25 1.83 17.17 -10.00
N GLU A 26 0.73 16.40 -9.92
CA GLU A 26 -0.61 16.88 -9.58
C GLU A 26 -0.82 17.05 -8.06
N ASN A 27 -0.08 16.33 -7.22
CA ASN A 27 -0.29 16.24 -5.78
C ASN A 27 1.02 16.27 -4.97
N LYS A 28 1.92 17.16 -5.36
CA LYS A 28 3.30 17.21 -4.85
C LYS A 28 3.39 17.27 -3.33
N GLU A 29 2.58 18.12 -2.67
CA GLU A 29 2.61 18.30 -1.21
C GLU A 29 2.33 17.00 -0.46
N GLU A 30 1.36 16.21 -0.94
CA GLU A 30 1.00 14.94 -0.33
C GLU A 30 2.13 13.91 -0.48
N TRP A 31 2.72 13.81 -1.68
CA TRP A 31 3.85 12.91 -1.93
C TRP A 31 5.08 13.31 -1.12
N GLU A 32 5.38 14.61 -1.01
CA GLU A 32 6.50 15.09 -0.19
C GLU A 32 6.29 14.78 1.30
N ALA A 33 5.07 14.92 1.81
CA ALA A 33 4.75 14.55 3.18
C ALA A 33 4.94 13.03 3.43
N VAL A 34 4.62 12.19 2.45
CA VAL A 34 4.85 10.74 2.53
C VAL A 34 6.34 10.41 2.51
N ILE A 35 7.09 11.03 1.62
CA ILE A 35 8.54 10.85 1.55
C ILE A 35 9.21 11.29 2.86
N ASP A 36 8.83 12.45 3.39
CA ASP A 36 9.34 12.96 4.66
C ASP A 36 8.97 12.05 5.84
N PHE A 37 7.76 11.53 5.86
CA PHE A 37 7.32 10.57 6.88
C PHE A 37 8.21 9.32 6.89
N PHE A 38 8.41 8.67 5.74
CA PHE A 38 9.27 7.48 5.69
C PHE A 38 10.74 7.78 6.00
N ARG A 39 11.21 8.98 5.69
CA ARG A 39 12.60 9.37 5.95
C ARG A 39 12.88 9.74 7.41
N THR A 40 11.89 10.30 8.12
CA THR A 40 12.13 10.93 9.44
C THR A 40 11.50 10.20 10.61
N ALA A 41 10.44 9.39 10.39
CA ALA A 41 9.76 8.67 11.46
C ALA A 41 10.54 7.43 11.89
N ASP A 42 10.54 7.15 13.20
CA ASP A 42 10.96 5.85 13.72
C ASP A 42 9.86 4.81 13.46
N LEU A 43 9.92 4.20 12.27
CA LEU A 43 8.88 3.30 11.78
C LEU A 43 8.66 2.08 12.67
N CYS A 44 9.69 1.65 13.41
CA CYS A 44 9.61 0.47 14.29
C CYS A 44 8.83 0.76 15.57
N SER A 45 8.84 2.02 16.05
CA SER A 45 8.20 2.44 17.30
C SER A 45 6.75 2.94 17.11
N LEU A 46 6.29 3.09 15.88
CA LEU A 46 4.94 3.60 15.60
C LEU A 46 3.86 2.70 16.20
N GLN A 47 2.90 3.33 16.86
CA GLN A 47 1.74 2.63 17.41
C GLN A 47 0.80 2.16 16.28
N THR A 48 0.18 1.00 16.47
CA THR A 48 -0.87 0.51 15.57
C THR A 48 -2.02 1.51 15.49
N GLY A 49 -2.51 1.74 14.27
CA GLY A 49 -3.63 2.64 14.02
C GLY A 49 -3.31 3.73 13.00
N LYS A 50 -4.14 4.76 12.99
CA LYS A 50 -4.11 5.85 12.00
C LYS A 50 -3.26 7.01 12.48
N HIS A 51 -2.33 7.46 11.63
CA HIS A 51 -1.48 8.63 11.83
C HIS A 51 -1.73 9.62 10.69
N VAL A 52 -2.28 10.78 11.01
CA VAL A 52 -2.56 11.84 10.02
C VAL A 52 -1.25 12.49 9.60
N LEU A 53 -0.99 12.57 8.29
CA LEU A 53 0.23 13.18 7.74
C LEU A 53 -0.03 14.59 7.22
N THR A 54 -1.20 14.83 6.60
CA THR A 54 -1.56 16.15 6.07
C THR A 54 -3.00 16.52 6.43
N SER A 55 -3.32 17.81 6.37
CA SER A 55 -4.69 18.31 6.53
C SER A 55 -5.58 17.97 5.33
N ASN A 56 -5.00 17.60 4.20
CA ASN A 56 -5.71 17.28 2.95
C ASN A 56 -6.16 15.82 2.88
N GLY A 57 -5.90 15.02 3.91
CA GLY A 57 -6.43 13.68 4.05
C GLY A 57 -5.45 12.54 3.81
N THR A 58 -4.16 12.81 3.61
CA THR A 58 -3.12 11.78 3.59
C THR A 58 -2.86 11.27 5.01
N PHE A 59 -2.85 9.96 5.18
CA PHE A 59 -2.58 9.32 6.46
C PHE A 59 -1.86 7.98 6.30
N ALA A 60 -1.12 7.59 7.33
CA ALA A 60 -0.52 6.28 7.47
C ALA A 60 -1.38 5.39 8.38
N SER A 61 -1.59 4.15 7.99
CA SER A 61 -2.21 3.10 8.79
C SER A 61 -1.13 2.09 9.18
N VAL A 62 -0.78 2.03 10.46
CA VAL A 62 0.17 1.04 10.98
C VAL A 62 -0.61 -0.21 11.38
N GLN A 63 -0.25 -1.33 10.79
CA GLN A 63 -0.94 -2.62 10.94
C GLN A 63 0.02 -3.67 11.49
N ARG A 64 -0.50 -4.53 12.38
CA ARG A 64 0.20 -5.71 12.91
C ARG A 64 -0.73 -6.91 12.75
N TYR A 65 -0.26 -7.95 12.09
CA TYR A 65 -1.06 -9.14 11.81
C TYR A 65 -0.17 -10.36 11.58
N VAL A 66 -0.80 -11.52 11.60
CA VAL A 66 -0.21 -12.78 11.13
C VAL A 66 -0.73 -13.06 9.74
N THR A 67 0.15 -13.40 8.80
CA THR A 67 -0.24 -13.72 7.42
C THR A 67 -1.19 -14.92 7.38
N ARG A 68 -1.99 -14.99 6.31
CA ARG A 68 -3.04 -15.99 6.10
C ARG A 68 -2.86 -16.72 4.77
N GLU A 69 -3.47 -17.92 4.66
CA GLU A 69 -3.35 -18.78 3.48
C GLU A 69 -4.20 -18.29 2.30
N SER A 70 -5.27 -17.56 2.58
CA SER A 70 -6.22 -17.08 1.58
C SER A 70 -6.77 -15.70 1.94
N GLY A 71 -7.32 -15.01 0.94
CA GLY A 71 -7.94 -13.70 1.09
C GLY A 71 -8.71 -13.33 -0.16
N GLU A 72 -9.17 -12.10 -0.20
CA GLU A 72 -9.87 -11.52 -1.33
C GLU A 72 -9.06 -10.39 -1.94
N PHE A 73 -9.25 -10.13 -3.23
CA PHE A 73 -8.75 -8.92 -3.87
C PHE A 73 -9.57 -7.74 -3.38
N GLU A 74 -8.88 -6.70 -2.95
CA GLU A 74 -9.47 -5.41 -2.63
C GLU A 74 -9.10 -4.38 -3.68
N ALA A 75 -10.02 -3.45 -3.97
CA ALA A 75 -9.78 -2.32 -4.84
C ALA A 75 -10.35 -1.05 -4.24
N HIS A 76 -9.69 0.07 -4.54
CA HIS A 76 -10.01 1.39 -4.04
C HIS A 76 -10.37 2.34 -5.19
N ARG A 77 -11.03 3.46 -4.90
CA ARG A 77 -11.41 4.45 -5.92
C ARG A 77 -10.92 5.86 -5.62
N LYS A 78 -10.66 6.16 -4.35
CA LYS A 78 -10.35 7.52 -3.87
C LYS A 78 -8.89 7.70 -3.47
N TYR A 79 -8.19 6.60 -3.14
CA TYR A 79 -6.85 6.65 -2.59
C TYR A 79 -5.86 5.84 -3.41
N ILE A 80 -4.61 6.31 -3.38
CA ILE A 80 -3.42 5.57 -3.75
C ILE A 80 -2.89 4.93 -2.47
N ASP A 81 -2.51 3.66 -2.52
CA ASP A 81 -1.88 2.94 -1.42
C ASP A 81 -0.38 2.88 -1.61
N VAL A 82 0.39 3.41 -0.67
CA VAL A 82 1.82 3.14 -0.55
C VAL A 82 2.01 2.18 0.62
N GLN A 83 2.31 0.91 0.30
CA GLN A 83 2.48 -0.14 1.30
C GLN A 83 3.97 -0.38 1.55
N TYR A 84 4.37 -0.43 2.83
CA TYR A 84 5.75 -0.65 3.26
C TYR A 84 5.80 -1.70 4.38
N VAL A 85 6.61 -2.74 4.19
CA VAL A 85 6.82 -3.77 5.20
C VAL A 85 7.93 -3.34 6.16
N VAL A 86 7.56 -3.06 7.41
CA VAL A 86 8.52 -2.69 8.48
C VAL A 86 9.25 -3.92 9.00
N SER A 87 8.50 -5.01 9.23
CA SER A 87 9.06 -6.30 9.68
C SER A 87 8.22 -7.47 9.20
N GLY A 88 8.84 -8.62 9.07
CA GLY A 88 8.20 -9.85 8.57
C GLY A 88 8.26 -9.96 7.05
N LYS A 89 7.38 -10.81 6.51
CA LYS A 89 7.24 -11.06 5.07
C LYS A 89 5.79 -11.42 4.73
N GLU A 90 5.36 -11.06 3.54
CA GLU A 90 4.04 -11.43 3.01
C GLU A 90 4.11 -11.60 1.49
N VAL A 91 3.09 -12.22 0.92
CA VAL A 91 2.79 -12.15 -0.50
C VAL A 91 1.59 -11.24 -0.71
N ILE A 92 1.68 -10.37 -1.71
CA ILE A 92 0.55 -9.60 -2.23
C ILE A 92 0.28 -10.09 -3.65
N GLU A 93 -0.93 -10.58 -3.92
CA GLU A 93 -1.35 -10.83 -5.30
C GLU A 93 -1.87 -9.52 -5.90
N LEU A 94 -1.36 -9.19 -7.08
CA LEU A 94 -1.69 -7.98 -7.84
C LEU A 94 -2.43 -8.35 -9.10
N ALA A 95 -3.57 -7.71 -9.36
CA ALA A 95 -4.35 -7.85 -10.59
C ALA A 95 -4.77 -6.49 -11.13
N GLU A 96 -4.94 -6.38 -12.45
CA GLU A 96 -5.65 -5.24 -13.01
C GLU A 96 -7.13 -5.31 -12.61
N ARG A 97 -7.73 -4.16 -12.36
CA ARG A 97 -9.15 -4.08 -11.98
C ARG A 97 -10.09 -4.77 -12.99
N ASN A 98 -9.75 -4.73 -14.27
CA ASN A 98 -10.53 -5.36 -15.34
C ASN A 98 -10.46 -6.90 -15.33
N ASP A 99 -9.46 -7.46 -14.67
CA ASP A 99 -9.29 -8.90 -14.51
C ASP A 99 -10.06 -9.49 -13.32
N LEU A 100 -10.63 -8.63 -12.46
CA LEU A 100 -11.39 -9.06 -11.29
C LEU A 100 -12.66 -9.83 -11.70
N ARG A 101 -12.94 -10.89 -10.93
CA ARG A 101 -14.11 -11.77 -11.12
C ARG A 101 -14.77 -12.02 -9.78
N THR A 102 -16.08 -12.18 -9.82
CA THR A 102 -16.90 -12.55 -8.67
C THR A 102 -16.79 -11.56 -7.51
N GLU A 103 -17.49 -10.43 -7.65
CA GLU A 103 -17.66 -9.47 -6.56
C GLU A 103 -18.29 -10.14 -5.34
N THR A 104 -17.65 -10.01 -4.18
CA THR A 104 -18.12 -10.55 -2.90
C THR A 104 -18.66 -9.46 -1.99
N MET A 105 -18.16 -8.24 -2.15
CA MET A 105 -18.67 -7.05 -1.49
C MET A 105 -18.64 -5.87 -2.48
N PRO A 106 -19.80 -5.24 -2.74
CA PRO A 106 -19.84 -4.04 -3.59
C PRO A 106 -19.14 -2.88 -2.92
N TYR A 107 -18.80 -1.87 -3.72
CA TYR A 107 -18.06 -0.71 -3.26
C TYR A 107 -18.73 0.01 -2.08
N ASP A 108 -18.04 0.01 -0.95
CA ASP A 108 -18.37 0.79 0.24
C ASP A 108 -17.71 2.18 0.12
N GLN A 109 -18.53 3.21 -0.06
CA GLN A 109 -18.07 4.58 -0.26
C GLN A 109 -17.41 5.17 0.99
N ASP A 110 -17.81 4.75 2.18
CA ASP A 110 -17.30 5.28 3.44
C ASP A 110 -15.92 4.72 3.77
N LYS A 111 -15.70 3.46 3.41
CA LYS A 111 -14.43 2.75 3.60
C LYS A 111 -13.50 2.81 2.39
N ASP A 112 -14.01 3.28 1.24
CA ASP A 112 -13.30 3.26 -0.05
C ASP A 112 -12.77 1.89 -0.43
N ILE A 113 -13.61 0.87 -0.38
CA ILE A 113 -13.20 -0.51 -0.64
C ILE A 113 -14.31 -1.33 -1.30
N GLU A 114 -13.92 -2.25 -2.16
CA GLU A 114 -14.74 -3.32 -2.71
C GLU A 114 -13.93 -4.61 -2.73
N PHE A 115 -14.59 -5.77 -2.64
CA PHE A 115 -13.91 -7.07 -2.62
C PHE A 115 -14.34 -7.99 -3.73
N TYR A 116 -13.38 -8.83 -4.18
CA TYR A 116 -13.54 -9.84 -5.20
C TYR A 116 -12.84 -11.13 -4.79
N SER A 117 -13.48 -12.29 -5.01
CA SER A 117 -12.88 -13.57 -4.62
C SER A 117 -11.77 -14.03 -5.55
N SER A 118 -11.76 -13.61 -6.81
CA SER A 118 -10.79 -14.06 -7.81
C SER A 118 -10.44 -12.99 -8.84
N ALA A 119 -9.36 -13.21 -9.56
CA ALA A 119 -8.97 -12.49 -10.75
C ALA A 119 -8.57 -13.49 -11.85
N GLU A 120 -8.79 -13.12 -13.12
CA GLU A 120 -8.43 -13.96 -14.26
C GLU A 120 -6.91 -14.06 -14.42
N ASN A 121 -6.22 -12.91 -14.29
CA ASN A 121 -4.77 -12.83 -14.32
C ASN A 121 -4.29 -12.07 -13.09
N PHE A 122 -3.21 -12.52 -12.49
CA PHE A 122 -2.57 -11.83 -11.37
C PHE A 122 -1.08 -12.18 -11.28
N SER A 123 -0.33 -11.30 -10.65
CA SER A 123 1.08 -11.49 -10.31
C SER A 123 1.24 -11.61 -8.80
N ARG A 124 2.32 -12.24 -8.34
CA ARG A 124 2.67 -12.33 -6.92
C ARG A 124 3.88 -11.46 -6.61
N LEU A 125 3.71 -10.57 -5.68
CA LEU A 125 4.76 -9.74 -5.12
C LEU A 125 5.20 -10.35 -3.78
N HIS A 126 6.44 -10.83 -3.72
CA HIS A 126 7.05 -11.31 -2.48
C HIS A 126 7.67 -10.12 -1.75
N MET A 127 7.05 -9.71 -0.66
CA MET A 127 7.41 -8.53 0.13
C MET A 127 8.08 -8.94 1.44
N LYS A 128 9.16 -8.29 1.81
CA LYS A 128 9.87 -8.47 3.08
C LYS A 128 10.19 -7.11 3.71
N ALA A 129 10.73 -7.12 4.91
CA ALA A 129 11.15 -5.90 5.60
C ALA A 129 12.03 -5.01 4.70
N GLY A 130 11.66 -3.74 4.57
CA GLY A 130 12.29 -2.76 3.69
C GLY A 130 11.67 -2.63 2.29
N ASP A 131 10.79 -3.53 1.89
CA ASP A 131 10.14 -3.49 0.58
C ASP A 131 8.89 -2.61 0.60
N SER A 132 8.64 -1.91 -0.50
CA SER A 132 7.44 -1.11 -0.73
C SER A 132 6.77 -1.41 -2.06
N ALA A 133 5.48 -1.14 -2.14
CA ALA A 133 4.69 -1.21 -3.36
C ALA A 133 3.69 -0.05 -3.40
N VAL A 134 3.40 0.46 -4.59
CA VAL A 134 2.43 1.54 -4.81
C VAL A 134 1.30 1.03 -5.67
N PHE A 135 0.08 1.04 -5.14
CA PHE A 135 -1.13 0.60 -5.84
C PHE A 135 -2.04 1.79 -6.12
N PHE A 136 -2.47 1.88 -7.37
CA PHE A 136 -3.42 2.88 -7.84
C PHE A 136 -4.84 2.29 -7.91
N PRO A 137 -5.88 3.09 -8.09
CA PRO A 137 -7.24 2.57 -8.25
C PRO A 137 -7.46 1.60 -9.43
N SER A 138 -6.56 1.60 -10.41
CA SER A 138 -6.52 0.59 -11.48
C SER A 138 -6.02 -0.77 -11.02
N ASP A 139 -5.31 -0.79 -9.89
CA ASP A 139 -4.68 -1.98 -9.34
C ASP A 139 -5.55 -2.56 -8.22
N ALA A 140 -5.94 -3.82 -8.37
CA ALA A 140 -6.50 -4.58 -7.28
C ALA A 140 -5.42 -5.42 -6.62
N HIS A 141 -5.48 -5.56 -5.32
CA HIS A 141 -4.46 -6.32 -4.59
C HIS A 141 -5.08 -7.19 -3.50
N LYS A 142 -4.50 -8.36 -3.29
CA LYS A 142 -4.86 -9.31 -2.23
C LYS A 142 -3.68 -9.44 -1.28
N PRO A 143 -3.68 -8.64 -0.18
CA PRO A 143 -2.56 -8.57 0.74
C PRO A 143 -2.64 -9.63 1.84
N CYS A 144 -1.63 -9.61 2.71
CA CYS A 144 -1.54 -10.41 3.93
C CYS A 144 -1.43 -11.92 3.70
N LEU A 145 -1.00 -12.37 2.53
CA LEU A 145 -0.85 -13.79 2.24
C LEU A 145 0.48 -14.34 2.77
N SER A 146 0.47 -15.59 3.19
CA SER A 146 1.66 -16.31 3.64
C SER A 146 2.61 -16.59 2.48
N ASP A 147 3.91 -16.39 2.72
CA ASP A 147 4.98 -16.77 1.81
C ASP A 147 5.57 -18.13 2.26
N GLY A 148 4.86 -19.19 1.95
CA GLY A 148 5.16 -20.58 2.36
C GLY A 148 4.70 -20.88 3.77
N GLU A 149 5.02 -20.08 4.76
CA GLU A 149 4.62 -20.21 6.16
C GLU A 149 4.00 -18.92 6.73
N ARG A 150 3.23 -19.05 7.78
CA ARG A 150 2.65 -17.90 8.47
C ARG A 150 3.74 -17.07 9.15
N ALA A 151 3.65 -15.78 9.03
CA ALA A 151 4.60 -14.83 9.60
C ALA A 151 3.91 -13.66 10.29
N ASP A 152 4.50 -13.17 11.39
CA ASP A 152 4.12 -11.89 11.98
C ASP A 152 4.63 -10.76 11.10
N VAL A 153 3.75 -9.82 10.79
CA VAL A 153 4.05 -8.68 9.92
C VAL A 153 3.70 -7.37 10.62
N VAL A 154 4.59 -6.41 10.50
CA VAL A 154 4.32 -4.99 10.74
C VAL A 154 4.39 -4.28 9.41
N LYS A 155 3.27 -3.68 9.00
CA LYS A 155 3.12 -2.97 7.73
C LYS A 155 2.57 -1.56 7.93
N ILE A 156 3.04 -0.65 7.14
CA ILE A 156 2.50 0.71 7.03
C ILE A 156 1.84 0.84 5.66
N VAL A 157 0.57 1.24 5.64
CA VAL A 157 -0.16 1.58 4.43
C VAL A 157 -0.45 3.08 4.46
N VAL A 158 0.20 3.84 3.59
CA VAL A 158 -0.10 5.26 3.44
C VAL A 158 -1.17 5.42 2.37
N LYS A 159 -2.25 6.10 2.73
CA LYS A 159 -3.36 6.44 1.86
C LYS A 159 -3.20 7.89 1.39
N ILE A 160 -2.99 8.09 0.08
CA ILE A 160 -2.89 9.41 -0.55
C ILE A 160 -4.16 9.65 -1.34
N PRO A 161 -4.96 10.71 -1.02
CA PRO A 161 -6.18 10.97 -1.77
C PRO A 161 -5.84 11.39 -3.21
N LEU A 162 -6.55 10.80 -4.18
CA LEU A 162 -6.47 11.23 -5.57
C LEU A 162 -7.02 12.64 -5.70
N ARG A 163 -6.25 13.53 -6.28
CA ARG A 163 -6.81 14.78 -6.82
C ARG A 163 -7.40 14.46 -8.19
N ARG A 164 -8.71 14.59 -8.31
CA ARG A 164 -9.34 14.62 -9.63
C ARG A 164 -8.96 15.95 -10.26
N SER A 165 -8.30 15.92 -11.41
CA SER A 165 -8.24 17.10 -12.28
C SER A 165 -9.67 17.51 -12.55
N ILE A 166 -10.02 18.73 -12.15
CA ILE A 166 -11.30 19.37 -12.43
C ILE A 166 -11.40 19.60 -13.92
#